data_0315dcad0d7b66b3179c5bc6edd79bc9
#
_entry.id   0315dcad0d7b66b3179c5bc6edd79bc9
#
_cell.length_a   1.000
_cell.length_b   1.000
_cell.length_c   1.000
_cell.angle_alpha   90.00
_cell.angle_beta   90.00
_cell.angle_gamma   90.00
#
_symmetry.space_group_name_H-M   'P 1'
#
loop_
_entity.id
_entity.type
_entity.pdbx_description
1 polymer ?
#
loop_
_entity_poly.entity_id
_entity_poly.type
_entity_poly.pdbx_seq_one_letter_code
_entity_poly.pdbx_strand_id
1 'polypeptide(L)'
;DMKQIAKYYDDTGMLDFIGVVGSGCDTHNTLANVIPNMSYPPEPFLHLAAGIKEVVKVPVLHAQNIKDPNQATRILEGGYVDMVGMTRAHIADPHLIAKIKMGQIDQIKQCVGANYCIDRQYQGLDVLCI
;
A
#
# COMPACT_ATOMS: atom_id res chain seq x y z
N ASP A 1 2.09 11.59 19.75
CA ASP A 1 2.28 10.22 19.25
C ASP A 1 1.11 9.84 18.34
N MET A 2 1.40 9.31 17.13
CA MET A 2 0.38 8.97 16.11
C MET A 2 -0.58 7.87 16.61
N LYS A 3 -0.14 6.94 17.45
CA LYS A 3 -1.01 5.94 18.07
C LYS A 3 -2.08 6.58 18.96
N GLN A 4 -1.72 7.59 19.73
CA GLN A 4 -2.68 8.31 20.60
C GLN A 4 -3.70 9.09 19.77
N ILE A 5 -3.24 9.72 18.68
CA ILE A 5 -4.12 10.47 17.76
C ILE A 5 -5.10 9.49 17.06
N ALA A 6 -4.60 8.39 16.52
CA ALA A 6 -5.43 7.38 15.88
C ALA A 6 -6.49 6.81 16.84
N LYS A 7 -6.07 6.47 18.08
CA LYS A 7 -6.99 6.02 19.11
C LYS A 7 -8.04 7.07 19.48
N TYR A 8 -7.66 8.32 19.60
CA TYR A 8 -8.60 9.42 19.89
C TYR A 8 -9.70 9.49 18.81
N TYR A 9 -9.32 9.44 17.52
CA TYR A 9 -10.30 9.46 16.44
C TYR A 9 -11.16 8.19 16.38
N ASP A 10 -10.58 7.01 16.62
CA ASP A 10 -11.31 5.74 16.70
C ASP A 10 -12.39 5.78 17.81
N ASP A 11 -12.03 6.31 18.99
CA ASP A 11 -12.94 6.42 20.14
C ASP A 11 -14.10 7.40 19.88
N THR A 12 -14.04 8.28 18.87
CA THR A 12 -15.17 9.14 18.48
C THR A 12 -16.30 8.36 17.80
N GLY A 13 -16.03 7.17 17.27
CA GLY A 13 -16.99 6.39 16.48
C GLY A 13 -17.38 6.99 15.13
N MET A 14 -16.65 7.98 14.64
CA MET A 14 -16.94 8.68 13.37
C MET A 14 -16.13 8.15 12.18
N LEU A 15 -15.25 7.17 12.40
CA LEU A 15 -14.40 6.59 11.35
C LEU A 15 -14.89 5.20 10.96
N ASP A 16 -14.88 4.91 9.66
CA ASP A 16 -15.12 3.59 9.11
C ASP A 16 -13.82 2.77 8.97
N PHE A 17 -12.69 3.43 8.70
CA PHE A 17 -11.36 2.83 8.63
C PHE A 17 -10.25 3.90 8.77
N ILE A 18 -9.00 3.45 8.95
CA ILE A 18 -7.81 4.30 8.97
C ILE A 18 -6.82 3.86 7.90
N GLY A 19 -6.46 4.76 6.97
CA GLY A 19 -5.36 4.56 6.04
C GLY A 19 -4.03 5.05 6.63
N VAL A 20 -3.03 4.17 6.69
CA VAL A 20 -1.71 4.51 7.24
C VAL A 20 -0.67 4.63 6.15
N VAL A 21 -0.01 5.79 6.08
CA VAL A 21 1.09 6.10 5.18
C VAL A 21 2.31 6.50 6.00
N GLY A 22 3.48 5.98 5.64
CA GLY A 22 4.72 6.14 6.44
C GLY A 22 5.44 7.48 6.25
N SER A 23 4.90 8.43 5.46
CA SER A 23 5.54 9.72 5.20
C SER A 23 4.54 10.75 4.68
N GLY A 24 4.95 12.01 4.60
CA GLY A 24 4.25 13.06 3.86
C GLY A 24 4.64 13.08 2.38
N CYS A 25 4.08 14.03 1.62
CA CYS A 25 4.39 14.23 0.19
C CYS A 25 4.76 15.69 -0.13
N ASP A 26 5.28 16.40 0.85
CA ASP A 26 5.65 17.81 0.79
C ASP A 26 7.01 18.07 0.12
N THR A 27 7.86 17.05 0.02
CA THR A 27 9.15 17.08 -0.66
C THR A 27 9.37 15.82 -1.51
N HIS A 28 10.33 15.87 -2.46
CA HIS A 28 10.71 14.68 -3.24
C HIS A 28 11.18 13.51 -2.35
N ASN A 29 11.90 13.80 -1.26
CA ASN A 29 12.39 12.77 -0.35
C ASN A 29 11.24 12.12 0.43
N THR A 30 10.29 12.90 0.93
CA THR A 30 9.11 12.38 1.63
C THR A 30 8.20 11.63 0.66
N LEU A 31 8.03 12.11 -0.56
CA LEU A 31 7.29 11.42 -1.62
C LEU A 31 7.90 10.06 -1.97
N ALA A 32 9.24 9.96 -2.03
CA ALA A 32 9.92 8.69 -2.27
C ALA A 32 9.62 7.64 -1.18
N ASN A 33 9.33 8.07 0.05
CA ASN A 33 8.87 7.18 1.12
C ASN A 33 7.39 6.80 0.96
N VAL A 34 6.54 7.71 0.48
CA VAL A 34 5.11 7.42 0.21
C VAL A 34 4.97 6.42 -0.94
N ILE A 35 5.78 6.57 -1.99
CA ILE A 35 5.76 5.73 -3.19
C ILE A 35 7.14 5.07 -3.38
N PRO A 36 7.53 4.13 -2.49
CA PRO A 36 8.85 3.50 -2.54
C PRO A 36 9.06 2.79 -3.87
N ASN A 37 10.20 3.02 -4.51
CA ASN A 37 10.59 2.35 -5.74
C ASN A 37 11.29 1.00 -5.47
N MET A 38 11.88 0.40 -6.52
CA MET A 38 12.55 -0.90 -6.42
C MET A 38 13.80 -0.92 -5.52
N SER A 39 14.36 0.23 -5.15
CA SER A 39 15.52 0.29 -4.24
C SER A 39 15.14 0.13 -2.77
N TYR A 40 13.87 0.28 -2.45
CA TYR A 40 13.37 0.03 -1.10
C TYR A 40 13.07 -1.47 -0.89
N PRO A 41 13.24 -1.97 0.34
CA PRO A 41 12.78 -3.31 0.68
C PRO A 41 11.25 -3.44 0.50
N PRO A 42 10.72 -4.65 0.43
CA PRO A 42 9.28 -4.88 0.51
C PRO A 42 8.68 -4.26 1.79
N GLU A 43 7.50 -3.66 1.69
CA GLU A 43 6.71 -3.09 2.80
C GLU A 43 7.51 -2.30 3.86
N PRO A 44 8.32 -1.30 3.48
CA PRO A 44 9.30 -0.69 4.41
C PRO A 44 8.64 -0.04 5.63
N PHE A 45 7.36 0.32 5.55
CA PHE A 45 6.62 1.03 6.60
C PHE A 45 5.44 0.23 7.17
N LEU A 46 5.34 -1.07 6.90
CA LEU A 46 4.26 -1.93 7.41
C LEU A 46 4.18 -1.90 8.95
N HIS A 47 5.33 -1.81 9.63
CA HIS A 47 5.39 -1.73 11.09
C HIS A 47 4.65 -0.52 11.67
N LEU A 48 4.53 0.58 10.92
CA LEU A 48 3.76 1.75 11.34
C LEU A 48 2.26 1.46 11.31
N ALA A 49 1.78 0.82 10.25
CA ALA A 49 0.37 0.43 10.13
C ALA A 49 -0.01 -0.64 11.16
N ALA A 50 0.84 -1.64 11.36
CA ALA A 50 0.66 -2.65 12.40
C ALA A 50 0.58 -2.01 13.79
N GLY A 51 1.46 -1.05 14.08
CA GLY A 51 1.43 -0.34 15.36
C GLY A 51 0.16 0.51 15.57
N ILE A 52 -0.46 1.05 14.51
CA ILE A 52 -1.77 1.71 14.62
C ILE A 52 -2.86 0.67 14.87
N LYS A 53 -2.84 -0.46 14.15
CA LYS A 53 -3.82 -1.54 14.33
C LYS A 53 -3.90 -2.08 15.76
N GLU A 54 -2.80 -2.09 16.49
CA GLU A 54 -2.77 -2.52 17.90
C GLU A 54 -3.64 -1.67 18.84
N VAL A 55 -3.94 -0.43 18.46
CA VAL A 55 -4.59 0.55 19.36
C VAL A 55 -5.95 1.04 18.88
N VAL A 56 -6.41 0.65 17.69
CA VAL A 56 -7.70 1.03 17.11
C VAL A 56 -8.59 -0.19 16.89
N LYS A 57 -9.90 0.02 16.83
CA LYS A 57 -10.92 -1.03 16.57
C LYS A 57 -11.35 -1.06 15.11
N VAL A 58 -11.34 0.12 14.45
CA VAL A 58 -11.70 0.22 13.03
C VAL A 58 -10.65 -0.45 12.14
N PRO A 59 -11.04 -0.94 10.95
CA PRO A 59 -10.11 -1.55 10.02
C PRO A 59 -8.96 -0.62 9.63
N VAL A 60 -7.76 -1.18 9.48
CA VAL A 60 -6.56 -0.45 9.04
C VAL A 60 -6.17 -0.86 7.64
N LEU A 61 -5.96 0.13 6.77
CA LEU A 61 -5.46 -0.02 5.39
C LEU A 61 -3.99 0.40 5.29
N HIS A 62 -3.19 -0.40 4.59
CA HIS A 62 -1.82 -0.04 4.20
C HIS A 62 -1.54 -0.36 2.73
N ALA A 63 -0.77 0.50 2.04
CA ALA A 63 -0.58 0.39 0.59
C ALA A 63 0.87 0.56 0.10
N GLN A 64 1.84 0.82 0.97
CA GLN A 64 3.20 1.16 0.56
C GLN A 64 4.01 -0.06 0.13
N ASN A 65 4.40 -0.09 -1.16
CA ASN A 65 5.25 -1.10 -1.79
C ASN A 65 4.75 -2.55 -1.72
N ILE A 66 3.42 -2.73 -1.67
CA ILE A 66 2.79 -4.05 -1.79
C ILE A 66 2.48 -4.28 -3.28
N LYS A 67 3.18 -5.24 -3.91
CA LYS A 67 3.16 -5.44 -5.36
C LYS A 67 2.89 -6.88 -5.79
N ASP A 68 3.01 -7.82 -4.87
CA ASP A 68 2.87 -9.24 -5.10
C ASP A 68 1.69 -9.81 -4.29
N PRO A 69 0.83 -10.67 -4.89
CA PRO A 69 -0.26 -11.34 -4.17
C PRO A 69 0.19 -12.13 -2.95
N ASN A 70 1.32 -12.83 -3.01
CA ASN A 70 1.85 -13.58 -1.86
C ASN A 70 2.26 -12.65 -0.72
N GLN A 71 2.82 -11.49 -1.05
CA GLN A 71 3.13 -10.41 -0.10
C GLN A 71 1.84 -9.92 0.58
N ALA A 72 0.79 -9.65 -0.19
CA ALA A 72 -0.51 -9.22 0.31
C ALA A 72 -1.13 -10.27 1.26
N THR A 73 -1.12 -11.54 0.85
CA THR A 73 -1.62 -12.67 1.65
C THR A 73 -0.89 -12.75 2.99
N ARG A 74 0.46 -12.74 2.98
CA ARG A 74 1.27 -12.80 4.20
C ARG A 74 0.96 -11.65 5.16
N ILE A 75 0.75 -10.44 4.64
CA ILE A 75 0.41 -9.26 5.46
C ILE A 75 -0.95 -9.42 6.14
N LEU A 76 -1.95 -9.88 5.40
CA LEU A 76 -3.31 -10.06 5.90
C LEU A 76 -3.41 -11.23 6.88
N GLU A 77 -2.85 -12.39 6.53
CA GLU A 77 -2.84 -13.58 7.40
C GLU A 77 -2.01 -13.38 8.67
N GLY A 78 -0.95 -12.55 8.58
CA GLY A 78 -0.16 -12.15 9.75
C GLY A 78 -0.85 -11.14 10.66
N GLY A 79 -2.04 -10.66 10.28
CA GLY A 79 -2.84 -9.73 11.08
C GLY A 79 -2.23 -8.34 11.23
N TYR A 80 -1.26 -7.97 10.36
CA TYR A 80 -0.60 -6.66 10.43
C TYR A 80 -1.55 -5.51 10.10
N VAL A 81 -2.47 -5.72 9.15
CA VAL A 81 -3.53 -4.79 8.75
C VAL A 81 -4.75 -5.57 8.29
N ASP A 82 -5.88 -4.90 8.08
CA ASP A 82 -7.13 -5.52 7.60
C ASP A 82 -7.29 -5.44 6.09
N MET A 83 -6.68 -4.43 5.48
CA MET A 83 -6.76 -4.19 4.04
C MET A 83 -5.41 -3.78 3.48
N VAL A 84 -5.13 -4.19 2.23
CA VAL A 84 -3.93 -3.78 1.49
C VAL A 84 -4.31 -3.09 0.19
N GLY A 85 -3.56 -2.02 -0.14
CA GLY A 85 -3.66 -1.33 -1.42
C GLY A 85 -2.52 -1.73 -2.35
N MET A 86 -2.85 -2.10 -3.60
CA MET A 86 -1.88 -2.60 -4.59
C MET A 86 -1.94 -1.80 -5.90
N THR A 87 -1.99 -0.48 -5.84
CA THR A 87 -2.21 0.41 -7.00
C THR A 87 -1.27 0.11 -8.16
N ARG A 88 0.04 0.08 -7.94
CA ARG A 88 1.01 -0.16 -9.02
C ARG A 88 0.95 -1.58 -9.57
N ALA A 89 0.55 -2.56 -8.77
CA ALA A 89 0.31 -3.92 -9.26
C ALA A 89 -0.89 -3.97 -10.22
N HIS A 90 -1.96 -3.20 -9.94
CA HIS A 90 -3.10 -3.06 -10.85
C HIS A 90 -2.76 -2.27 -12.13
N ILE A 91 -1.83 -1.31 -12.06
CA ILE A 91 -1.32 -0.62 -13.27
C ILE A 91 -0.53 -1.61 -14.14
N ALA A 92 0.27 -2.49 -13.54
CA ALA A 92 1.03 -3.51 -14.26
C ALA A 92 0.12 -4.61 -14.83
N ASP A 93 -0.89 -5.03 -14.06
CA ASP A 93 -1.86 -6.04 -14.48
C ASP A 93 -3.29 -5.65 -14.04
N PRO A 94 -4.08 -5.04 -14.93
CA PRO A 94 -5.48 -4.67 -14.63
C PRO A 94 -6.38 -5.87 -14.25
N HIS A 95 -5.98 -7.08 -14.64
CA HIS A 95 -6.71 -8.32 -14.35
C HIS A 95 -6.18 -9.06 -13.11
N LEU A 96 -5.34 -8.44 -12.30
CA LEU A 96 -4.69 -9.01 -11.11
C LEU A 96 -5.66 -9.83 -10.26
N ILE A 97 -6.77 -9.25 -9.82
CA ILE A 97 -7.73 -9.93 -8.94
C ILE A 97 -8.46 -11.08 -9.66
N ALA A 98 -8.78 -10.91 -10.94
CA ALA A 98 -9.41 -11.97 -11.72
C ALA A 98 -8.48 -13.20 -11.84
N LYS A 99 -7.19 -12.98 -12.12
CA LYS A 99 -6.17 -14.02 -12.18
C LYS A 99 -5.98 -14.72 -10.83
N ILE A 100 -5.92 -13.98 -9.73
CA ILE A 100 -5.86 -14.55 -8.38
C ILE A 100 -7.05 -15.48 -8.14
N LYS A 101 -8.28 -15.03 -8.42
CA LYS A 101 -9.50 -15.81 -8.24
C LYS A 101 -9.54 -17.08 -9.09
N MET A 102 -8.90 -17.07 -10.26
CA MET A 102 -8.79 -18.22 -11.16
C MET A 102 -7.58 -19.13 -10.87
N GLY A 103 -6.77 -18.81 -9.85
CA GLY A 103 -5.55 -19.57 -9.54
C GLY A 103 -4.42 -19.39 -10.56
N GLN A 104 -4.47 -18.34 -11.39
CA GLN A 104 -3.50 -18.06 -12.46
C GLN A 104 -2.41 -17.06 -11.98
N ILE A 105 -1.83 -17.31 -10.83
CA ILE A 105 -0.85 -16.42 -10.18
C ILE A 105 0.40 -16.22 -11.04
N ASP A 106 0.85 -17.27 -11.72
CA ASP A 106 2.00 -17.29 -12.63
C ASP A 106 1.81 -16.44 -13.89
N GLN A 107 0.57 -16.10 -14.25
CA GLN A 107 0.24 -15.24 -15.39
C GLN A 107 0.15 -13.75 -15.01
N ILE A 108 0.32 -13.40 -13.75
CA ILE A 108 0.25 -12.00 -13.30
C ILE A 108 1.51 -11.26 -13.77
N LYS A 109 1.30 -10.13 -14.45
CA LYS A 109 2.37 -9.18 -14.78
C LYS A 109 2.78 -8.43 -13.52
N GLN A 110 3.95 -8.75 -12.99
CA GLN A 110 4.40 -8.15 -11.74
C GLN A 110 4.93 -6.73 -11.93
N CYS A 111 4.56 -5.84 -11.02
CA CYS A 111 5.14 -4.50 -10.95
C CYS A 111 6.59 -4.57 -10.46
N VAL A 112 7.54 -4.17 -11.28
CA VAL A 112 8.98 -4.11 -10.92
C VAL A 112 9.33 -2.96 -9.98
N GLY A 113 8.43 -1.99 -9.80
CA GLY A 113 8.66 -0.85 -8.88
C GLY A 113 9.57 0.24 -9.43
N ALA A 114 9.72 0.35 -10.75
CA ALA A 114 10.55 1.40 -11.38
C ALA A 114 9.99 2.82 -11.21
N ASN A 115 8.72 2.96 -10.80
CA ASN A 115 7.99 4.23 -10.68
C ASN A 115 7.85 5.03 -11.99
N TYR A 116 8.05 4.41 -13.15
CA TYR A 116 7.84 5.06 -14.45
C TYR A 116 6.41 5.59 -14.61
N CYS A 117 5.40 4.84 -14.17
CA CYS A 117 4.01 5.28 -14.17
C CYS A 117 3.78 6.53 -13.30
N ILE A 118 4.49 6.63 -12.18
CA ILE A 118 4.41 7.78 -11.26
C ILE A 118 5.09 9.01 -11.86
N ASP A 119 6.29 8.83 -12.43
CA ASP A 119 7.02 9.91 -13.11
C ASP A 119 6.18 10.53 -14.23
N ARG A 120 5.57 9.70 -15.08
CA ARG A 120 4.67 10.18 -16.15
C ARG A 120 3.48 10.96 -15.60
N GLN A 121 2.87 10.49 -14.53
CA GLN A 121 1.75 11.20 -13.88
C GLN A 121 2.15 12.59 -13.41
N TYR A 122 3.32 12.73 -12.79
CA TYR A 122 3.83 14.04 -12.35
C TYR A 122 4.21 14.98 -13.52
N GLN A 123 4.49 14.43 -14.70
CA GLN A 123 4.68 15.21 -15.92
C GLN A 123 3.38 15.54 -16.65
N GLY A 124 2.21 15.14 -16.13
CA GLY A 124 0.90 15.33 -16.78
C GLY A 124 0.70 14.45 -18.02
N LEU A 125 1.44 13.34 -18.13
CA LEU A 125 1.36 12.37 -19.22
C LEU A 125 0.50 11.17 -18.83
N ASP A 126 0.03 10.43 -19.84
CA ASP A 126 -0.70 9.18 -19.63
C ASP A 126 0.12 8.18 -18.82
N VAL A 127 -0.55 7.53 -17.85
CA VAL A 127 0.08 6.50 -17.01
C VAL A 127 0.36 5.24 -17.85
N LEU A 128 1.63 4.85 -17.93
CA LEU A 128 2.08 3.64 -18.63
C LEU A 128 2.93 2.77 -17.70
N CYS A 129 2.86 1.46 -17.89
CA CYS A 129 3.78 0.49 -17.29
C CYS A 129 4.87 0.15 -18.31
N ILE A 130 6.11 -0.10 -17.83
CA ILE A 130 7.21 -0.64 -18.64
C ILE A 130 7.10 -2.15 -18.80
#